data_aac0ce4ad97e633dd8c1b86f5fb990b0
#
_entry.id   aac0ce4ad97e633dd8c1b86f5fb990b0
#
_cell.length_a   1.000
_cell.length_b   1.000
_cell.length_c   1.000
_cell.angle_alpha   90.00
_cell.angle_beta   90.00
_cell.angle_gamma   90.00
#
_symmetry.space_group_name_H-M   'P 1'
#
loop_
_entity.id
_entity.type
_entity.pdbx_description
1 polymer ?
#
loop_
_entity_poly.entity_id
_entity_poly.type
_entity_poly.pdbx_seq_one_letter_code
_entity_poly.pdbx_strand_id
1 'polypeptide(L)'
;LLVDNQSKNGLYVNDRRVNGSRLLAFGDHIHIWGLDMVYLGQVLAIREEEDLQVDTSYLKLFVPEKKEETAAMESGTAEPGSAESGTVETEPYRRTLYHRAPRSLEAIDRESVEIEQPPARKEIPDPNLMLTLGPSLTMAIPMAMGSGLAIFGTRLSGGNASLFMYTGIITAVGAATIGAFWALMNLNYNQKRARQEETHRFEAYSEYLIRSSDKIKHSYVNNAEALRRMYPAASFCVTPEMETQNLLWGRNSTHADFLAHRVGMGDIPFQVQINVPKERFTLLDDSLNEKPRMIRDSYRTLHDVPICIDLLQENIIGIVGGPQKIGAYEVFYDLVAQIAAQNSYTDVKMAFLLS
;
A
#
# COMPACT_ATOMS: atom_id res chain seq x y z
N LEU A 1 5.82 44.62 33.67
CA LEU A 1 6.45 44.68 34.95
C LEU A 1 5.41 44.33 36.02
N LEU A 2 5.66 43.31 36.84
CA LEU A 2 4.85 42.96 38.01
C LEU A 2 5.53 43.47 39.28
N VAL A 3 4.77 44.13 40.13
CA VAL A 3 5.28 44.74 41.35
C VAL A 3 4.51 44.19 42.55
N ASP A 4 5.24 43.64 43.53
CA ASP A 4 4.66 43.27 44.82
C ASP A 4 4.80 44.44 45.81
N ASN A 5 3.69 45.06 46.15
CA ASN A 5 3.62 46.13 47.11
C ASN A 5 3.61 45.62 48.57
N GLN A 6 4.49 44.70 48.89
CA GLN A 6 4.62 44.07 50.22
C GLN A 6 3.34 43.30 50.63
N SER A 7 2.82 42.51 49.70
CA SER A 7 1.63 41.71 49.95
C SER A 7 1.84 40.72 51.10
N LYS A 8 0.83 40.62 51.97
CA LYS A 8 0.91 39.78 53.19
C LYS A 8 1.04 38.29 52.84
N ASN A 9 0.39 37.87 51.78
CA ASN A 9 0.36 36.46 51.33
C ASN A 9 1.42 36.13 50.27
N GLY A 10 2.12 37.14 49.79
CA GLY A 10 3.13 36.98 48.73
C GLY A 10 2.54 36.89 47.32
N LEU A 11 3.33 37.36 46.36
CA LEU A 11 3.10 37.23 44.94
C LEU A 11 4.17 36.29 44.39
N TYR A 12 3.75 35.29 43.63
CA TYR A 12 4.66 34.25 43.11
C TYR A 12 4.60 34.27 41.56
N VAL A 13 5.78 34.07 40.96
CA VAL A 13 5.88 33.87 39.51
C VAL A 13 6.70 32.62 39.26
N ASN A 14 6.12 31.63 38.60
CA ASN A 14 6.72 30.30 38.39
C ASN A 14 7.22 29.72 39.74
N ASP A 15 6.36 29.70 40.77
CA ASP A 15 6.59 29.21 42.11
C ASP A 15 7.70 29.96 42.93
N ARG A 16 8.22 31.08 42.41
CA ARG A 16 9.20 31.90 43.09
C ARG A 16 8.56 33.20 43.59
N ARG A 17 8.74 33.47 44.88
CA ARG A 17 8.24 34.71 45.46
C ARG A 17 8.88 35.93 44.83
N VAL A 18 8.07 36.90 44.44
CA VAL A 18 8.53 38.20 43.93
C VAL A 18 8.86 39.11 45.08
N ASN A 19 10.08 39.59 45.11
CA ASN A 19 10.53 40.57 46.09
C ASN A 19 10.72 41.92 45.39
N GLY A 20 9.75 42.81 45.55
CA GLY A 20 9.73 44.11 44.90
C GLY A 20 9.14 44.04 43.49
N SER A 21 9.93 44.01 42.44
CA SER A 21 9.43 43.99 41.07
C SER A 21 10.08 42.92 40.21
N ARG A 22 9.32 42.35 39.27
CA ARG A 22 9.80 41.36 38.30
C ARG A 22 9.23 41.67 36.93
N LEU A 23 10.08 41.59 35.91
CA LEU A 23 9.64 41.63 34.51
C LEU A 23 9.05 40.27 34.17
N LEU A 24 7.84 40.28 33.61
CA LEU A 24 7.16 39.07 33.16
C LEU A 24 7.57 38.72 31.73
N ALA A 25 7.82 37.45 31.53
CA ALA A 25 7.97 36.85 30.20
C ALA A 25 6.64 36.19 29.75
N PHE A 26 6.45 36.04 28.47
CA PHE A 26 5.29 35.32 27.89
C PHE A 26 5.24 33.89 28.43
N GLY A 27 4.10 33.50 28.98
CA GLY A 27 3.92 32.17 29.56
C GLY A 27 4.24 32.10 31.07
N ASP A 28 4.63 33.21 31.70
CA ASP A 28 4.86 33.20 33.16
C ASP A 28 3.57 32.96 33.93
N HIS A 29 3.60 32.00 34.83
CA HIS A 29 2.52 31.68 35.75
C HIS A 29 2.61 32.58 36.99
N ILE A 30 1.54 33.29 37.24
CA ILE A 30 1.42 34.21 38.40
C ILE A 30 0.42 33.62 39.37
N HIS A 31 0.83 33.47 40.59
CA HIS A 31 -0.03 32.96 41.68
C HIS A 31 -0.15 34.01 42.80
N ILE A 32 -1.38 34.37 43.12
CA ILE A 32 -1.73 35.30 44.18
C ILE A 32 -2.89 34.72 44.98
N TRP A 33 -2.64 34.30 46.20
CA TRP A 33 -3.64 33.85 47.18
C TRP A 33 -4.77 32.99 46.57
N GLY A 34 -4.40 31.92 45.87
CA GLY A 34 -5.34 31.00 45.25
C GLY A 34 -5.78 31.39 43.84
N LEU A 35 -5.42 32.56 43.36
CA LEU A 35 -5.69 32.98 41.99
C LEU A 35 -4.51 32.62 41.10
N ASP A 36 -4.75 31.78 40.12
CA ASP A 36 -3.80 31.38 39.11
C ASP A 36 -4.04 32.15 37.79
N MET A 37 -2.97 32.78 37.34
CA MET A 37 -2.97 33.56 36.11
C MET A 37 -1.78 33.20 35.24
N VAL A 38 -1.95 33.34 33.91
CA VAL A 38 -0.85 33.22 32.94
C VAL A 38 -0.70 34.53 32.19
N TYR A 39 0.53 35.05 32.13
CA TYR A 39 0.83 36.25 31.37
C TYR A 39 1.05 35.91 29.89
N LEU A 40 0.21 36.43 29.03
CA LEU A 40 0.23 36.24 27.56
C LEU A 40 0.60 37.54 26.80
N GLY A 41 1.54 38.30 27.33
CA GLY A 41 1.99 39.56 26.75
C GLY A 41 1.06 40.73 27.03
N GLN A 42 0.03 40.95 26.23
CA GLN A 42 -0.95 42.03 26.44
C GLN A 42 -2.22 41.58 27.18
N VAL A 43 -2.30 40.29 27.51
CA VAL A 43 -3.50 39.68 28.12
C VAL A 43 -3.03 38.86 29.35
N LEU A 44 -3.84 38.86 30.38
CA LEU A 44 -3.74 37.91 31.50
C LEU A 44 -4.86 36.89 31.32
N ALA A 45 -4.51 35.60 31.19
CA ALA A 45 -5.44 34.52 31.29
C ALA A 45 -5.64 34.17 32.77
N ILE A 46 -6.88 34.18 33.22
CA ILE A 46 -7.23 33.88 34.62
C ILE A 46 -7.97 32.54 34.59
N ARG A 47 -7.65 31.65 35.51
CA ARG A 47 -8.38 30.40 35.68
C ARG A 47 -9.77 30.74 36.21
N GLU A 48 -10.82 30.36 35.46
CA GLU A 48 -12.20 30.53 35.86
C GLU A 48 -12.55 29.49 36.91
N GLU A 49 -12.89 29.98 38.12
CA GLU A 49 -13.46 29.19 39.22
C GLU A 49 -14.85 29.72 39.50
N GLU A 50 -15.79 28.84 39.88
CA GLU A 50 -17.23 29.17 40.03
C GLU A 50 -17.47 30.33 41.03
N ASP A 51 -16.57 30.57 42.00
CA ASP A 51 -16.70 31.60 43.02
C ASP A 51 -15.83 32.85 42.77
N LEU A 52 -15.16 32.96 41.59
CA LEU A 52 -14.28 34.06 41.31
C LEU A 52 -15.01 35.25 40.72
N GLN A 53 -15.24 36.30 41.48
CA GLN A 53 -15.67 37.61 40.97
C GLN A 53 -14.47 38.56 40.89
N VAL A 54 -14.14 38.95 39.62
CA VAL A 54 -13.08 39.95 39.39
C VAL A 54 -13.76 41.31 39.20
N ASP A 55 -13.66 42.16 40.22
CA ASP A 55 -14.13 43.53 40.13
C ASP A 55 -12.93 44.49 40.13
N THR A 56 -12.63 45.03 38.94
CA THR A 56 -11.53 45.96 38.75
C THR A 56 -11.83 46.96 37.65
N SER A 57 -11.56 48.23 37.95
CA SER A 57 -11.68 49.30 36.95
C SER A 57 -10.52 49.35 35.96
N TYR A 58 -9.42 48.60 36.21
CA TYR A 58 -8.20 48.62 35.42
C TYR A 58 -8.05 47.49 34.42
N LEU A 59 -8.82 46.39 34.60
CA LEU A 59 -8.81 45.28 33.69
C LEU A 59 -10.09 45.29 32.86
N LYS A 60 -9.98 45.14 31.54
CA LYS A 60 -11.11 45.00 30.64
C LYS A 60 -11.14 43.57 30.08
N LEU A 61 -12.33 43.02 30.01
CA LEU A 61 -12.49 41.73 29.34
C LEU A 61 -11.98 41.84 27.90
N PHE A 62 -11.03 40.96 27.53
CA PHE A 62 -10.53 40.90 26.17
C PHE A 62 -11.56 40.22 25.27
N VAL A 63 -12.22 40.99 24.42
CA VAL A 63 -13.06 40.48 23.34
C VAL A 63 -12.23 40.51 22.07
N PRO A 64 -11.89 39.36 21.45
CA PRO A 64 -11.15 39.39 20.21
C PRO A 64 -11.99 40.06 19.12
N GLU A 65 -11.51 41.18 18.60
CA GLU A 65 -12.12 41.82 17.42
C GLU A 65 -12.03 40.85 16.21
N LYS A 66 -13.18 40.44 15.69
CA LYS A 66 -13.25 39.84 14.36
C LYS A 66 -12.83 40.90 13.34
N LYS A 67 -11.58 40.87 12.90
CA LYS A 67 -11.17 41.61 11.73
C LYS A 67 -11.82 40.95 10.51
N GLU A 68 -12.82 41.62 9.94
CA GLU A 68 -13.24 41.37 8.56
C GLU A 68 -12.08 41.67 7.63
N GLU A 69 -11.64 40.65 6.87
CA GLU A 69 -10.65 40.83 5.80
C GLU A 69 -11.26 41.68 4.71
N THR A 70 -10.95 42.98 4.73
CA THR A 70 -11.11 43.82 3.55
C THR A 70 -9.78 43.83 2.81
N ALA A 71 -9.75 43.09 1.71
CA ALA A 71 -8.69 43.21 0.72
C ALA A 71 -8.71 44.61 0.10
N ALA A 72 -7.68 45.37 0.34
CA ALA A 72 -7.38 46.57 -0.45
C ALA A 72 -5.88 46.60 -0.73
N MET A 73 -5.60 46.35 -1.96
CA MET A 73 -4.37 46.60 -2.65
C MET A 73 -4.30 48.15 -2.87
N GLU A 74 -3.27 48.82 -2.33
CA GLU A 74 -2.81 50.05 -2.92
C GLU A 74 -1.34 50.31 -2.63
N SER A 75 -0.63 50.48 -3.72
CA SER A 75 0.73 50.99 -3.87
C SER A 75 0.78 52.48 -3.59
N GLY A 76 1.80 52.99 -2.92
CA GLY A 76 2.02 54.44 -2.78
C GLY A 76 3.35 54.76 -2.12
N THR A 77 4.22 55.24 -2.92
CA THR A 77 5.53 55.89 -2.83
C THR A 77 5.73 56.90 -1.71
N ALA A 78 6.91 56.86 -1.05
CA ALA A 78 7.90 57.89 -0.64
C ALA A 78 7.41 59.24 -0.03
N GLU A 79 8.03 59.87 0.89
CA GLU A 79 9.39 60.25 1.26
C GLU A 79 9.45 60.97 2.66
N PRO A 80 10.60 61.43 3.16
CA PRO A 80 10.92 61.37 4.58
C PRO A 80 10.87 62.76 5.28
N GLY A 81 10.72 62.71 6.60
CA GLY A 81 10.82 63.93 7.42
C GLY A 81 10.94 63.65 8.93
N SER A 82 12.15 63.73 9.38
CA SER A 82 12.69 64.07 10.70
C SER A 82 11.75 64.31 11.87
N ALA A 83 11.94 63.62 12.99
CA ALA A 83 12.29 64.21 14.29
C ALA A 83 12.40 63.16 15.40
N GLU A 84 13.45 63.25 16.14
CA GLU A 84 13.88 62.47 17.32
C GLU A 84 12.84 62.50 18.43
N SER A 85 12.48 61.35 18.95
CA SER A 85 12.14 61.16 20.38
C SER A 85 12.33 59.70 20.71
N GLY A 86 13.30 59.44 21.62
CA GLY A 86 13.65 58.10 22.04
C GLY A 86 12.52 57.37 22.76
N THR A 87 11.83 56.57 22.01
CA THR A 87 11.01 55.47 22.53
C THR A 87 11.67 54.18 22.08
N VAL A 88 11.97 53.32 23.05
CA VAL A 88 12.40 51.96 22.82
C VAL A 88 11.33 51.34 21.93
N GLU A 89 11.57 51.29 20.61
CA GLU A 89 10.74 50.51 19.67
C GLU A 89 10.85 49.06 20.05
N THR A 90 9.83 48.59 20.77
CA THR A 90 9.52 47.18 20.82
C THR A 90 9.13 46.84 19.37
N GLU A 91 10.02 46.21 18.63
CA GLU A 91 9.71 45.71 17.31
C GLU A 91 8.34 44.96 17.34
N PRO A 92 7.37 45.39 16.51
CA PRO A 92 6.10 44.69 16.48
C PRO A 92 6.38 43.24 16.11
N TYR A 93 6.01 42.32 16.99
CA TYR A 93 6.15 40.88 16.79
C TYR A 93 5.46 40.55 15.45
N ARG A 94 6.25 40.47 14.40
CA ARG A 94 5.78 40.20 13.05
C ARG A 94 5.35 38.74 13.05
N ARG A 95 4.06 38.47 13.25
CA ARG A 95 3.49 37.15 13.08
C ARG A 95 3.69 36.75 11.63
N THR A 96 4.70 35.99 11.33
CA THR A 96 4.83 35.31 10.06
C THR A 96 3.72 34.26 10.00
N LEU A 97 2.69 34.54 9.20
CA LEU A 97 1.68 33.53 8.92
C LEU A 97 2.34 32.43 8.11
N TYR A 98 2.38 31.24 8.65
CA TYR A 98 2.83 30.08 7.90
C TYR A 98 1.73 29.67 6.92
N HIS A 99 1.97 29.87 5.62
CA HIS A 99 1.10 29.41 4.57
C HIS A 99 1.44 27.97 4.25
N ARG A 100 0.61 27.07 4.70
CA ARG A 100 0.75 25.64 4.43
C ARG A 100 0.51 25.37 2.96
N ALA A 101 1.46 24.69 2.30
CA ALA A 101 1.27 24.21 0.95
C ALA A 101 0.14 23.15 0.89
N PRO A 102 -0.58 23.03 -0.22
CA PRO A 102 -1.54 21.97 -0.43
C PRO A 102 -0.84 20.61 -0.28
N ARG A 103 -1.42 19.72 0.52
CA ARG A 103 -0.88 18.38 0.70
C ARG A 103 -1.10 17.54 -0.54
N SER A 104 -0.03 16.97 -1.07
CA SER A 104 -0.13 15.89 -2.05
C SER A 104 -0.32 14.57 -1.30
N LEU A 105 -1.47 13.92 -1.50
CA LEU A 105 -1.71 12.59 -0.95
C LEU A 105 -1.06 11.56 -1.86
N GLU A 106 -0.24 10.69 -1.29
CA GLU A 106 0.29 9.53 -2.00
C GLU A 106 -0.85 8.57 -2.32
N ALA A 107 -0.92 8.15 -3.58
CA ALA A 107 -1.93 7.19 -4.01
C ALA A 107 -1.50 5.77 -3.61
N ILE A 108 -2.31 5.11 -2.81
CA ILE A 108 -2.17 3.68 -2.53
C ILE A 108 -2.99 2.92 -3.57
N ASP A 109 -2.34 2.05 -4.30
CA ASP A 109 -3.00 1.18 -5.27
C ASP A 109 -3.85 0.14 -4.54
N ARG A 110 -5.15 0.11 -4.89
CA ARG A 110 -6.15 -0.82 -4.33
C ARG A 110 -6.90 -1.56 -5.42
N GLU A 111 -6.47 -1.37 -6.67
CA GLU A 111 -7.11 -2.00 -7.81
C GLU A 111 -6.93 -3.52 -7.73
N SER A 112 -8.03 -4.27 -7.92
CA SER A 112 -7.97 -5.72 -7.93
C SER A 112 -7.29 -6.23 -9.20
N VAL A 113 -6.40 -7.21 -9.05
CA VAL A 113 -5.76 -7.90 -10.18
C VAL A 113 -6.37 -9.28 -10.31
N GLU A 114 -6.90 -9.57 -11.48
CA GLU A 114 -7.44 -10.89 -11.79
C GLU A 114 -6.43 -11.70 -12.59
N ILE A 115 -6.15 -12.92 -12.15
CA ILE A 115 -5.30 -13.88 -12.87
C ILE A 115 -6.21 -14.91 -13.51
N GLU A 116 -6.13 -15.01 -14.85
CA GLU A 116 -6.95 -15.95 -15.62
C GLU A 116 -6.52 -17.40 -15.42
N GLN A 117 -7.44 -18.32 -15.72
CA GLN A 117 -7.14 -19.76 -15.69
C GLN A 117 -6.18 -20.15 -16.82
N PRO A 118 -5.31 -21.16 -16.58
CA PRO A 118 -4.53 -21.73 -17.65
C PRO A 118 -5.47 -22.32 -18.73
N PRO A 119 -5.10 -22.25 -20.00
CA PRO A 119 -5.82 -22.93 -21.05
C PRO A 119 -5.97 -24.41 -20.74
N ALA A 120 -7.11 -25.00 -21.03
CA ALA A 120 -7.37 -26.42 -20.76
C ALA A 120 -6.29 -27.30 -21.41
N ARG A 121 -5.80 -28.29 -20.64
CA ARG A 121 -4.89 -29.30 -21.16
C ARG A 121 -5.66 -30.18 -22.14
N LYS A 122 -5.15 -30.32 -23.35
CA LYS A 122 -5.68 -31.27 -24.32
C LYS A 122 -5.22 -32.66 -23.93
N GLU A 123 -6.14 -33.60 -23.86
CA GLU A 123 -5.78 -35.01 -23.71
C GLU A 123 -4.97 -35.44 -24.93
N ILE A 124 -3.80 -35.95 -24.72
CA ILE A 124 -3.03 -36.62 -25.77
C ILE A 124 -3.68 -37.99 -25.92
N PRO A 125 -4.34 -38.28 -27.06
CA PRO A 125 -4.96 -39.59 -27.21
C PRO A 125 -3.89 -40.65 -27.06
N ASP A 126 -4.14 -41.64 -26.21
CA ASP A 126 -3.28 -42.80 -26.09
C ASP A 126 -3.11 -43.43 -27.46
N PRO A 127 -1.90 -43.72 -27.91
CA PRO A 127 -1.67 -44.33 -29.21
C PRO A 127 -2.20 -45.76 -29.22
N ASN A 128 -3.48 -45.91 -29.45
CA ASN A 128 -4.07 -47.23 -29.61
C ASN A 128 -3.64 -47.79 -30.97
N LEU A 129 -2.56 -48.56 -30.98
CA LEU A 129 -1.97 -49.19 -32.16
C LEU A 129 -2.98 -49.95 -32.98
N MET A 130 -3.98 -50.57 -32.34
CA MET A 130 -5.00 -51.36 -33.01
C MET A 130 -5.98 -50.47 -33.81
N LEU A 131 -6.32 -49.29 -33.25
CA LEU A 131 -7.21 -48.33 -33.93
C LEU A 131 -6.50 -47.66 -35.11
N THR A 132 -5.18 -47.46 -35.02
CA THR A 132 -4.38 -46.76 -36.02
C THR A 132 -3.96 -47.71 -37.17
N LEU A 133 -3.61 -48.99 -36.85
CA LEU A 133 -3.23 -50.00 -37.83
C LEU A 133 -4.46 -50.78 -38.38
N GLY A 134 -5.56 -50.75 -37.64
CA GLY A 134 -6.78 -51.46 -38.01
C GLY A 134 -7.28 -51.24 -39.43
N PRO A 135 -7.47 -50.01 -39.88
CA PRO A 135 -7.90 -49.72 -41.24
C PRO A 135 -6.98 -50.28 -42.33
N SER A 136 -5.67 -50.20 -42.09
CA SER A 136 -4.67 -50.73 -43.04
C SER A 136 -4.67 -52.28 -43.10
N LEU A 137 -4.87 -52.91 -41.95
CA LEU A 137 -5.01 -54.37 -41.88
C LEU A 137 -6.33 -54.87 -42.47
N THR A 138 -7.43 -54.20 -42.18
CA THR A 138 -8.75 -54.58 -42.70
C THR A 138 -8.83 -54.44 -44.23
N MET A 139 -8.11 -53.52 -44.85
CA MET A 139 -8.02 -53.42 -46.29
C MET A 139 -7.11 -54.50 -46.91
N ALA A 140 -6.05 -54.90 -46.22
CA ALA A 140 -5.15 -55.97 -46.70
C ALA A 140 -5.83 -57.37 -46.70
N ILE A 141 -6.73 -57.65 -45.78
CA ILE A 141 -7.44 -58.93 -45.66
C ILE A 141 -8.28 -59.25 -46.90
N PRO A 142 -9.18 -58.37 -47.36
CA PRO A 142 -9.97 -58.64 -48.58
C PRO A 142 -9.10 -58.81 -49.82
N MET A 143 -8.00 -58.05 -49.96
CA MET A 143 -7.06 -58.20 -51.05
C MET A 143 -6.35 -59.57 -51.04
N ALA A 144 -5.92 -59.98 -49.85
CA ALA A 144 -5.32 -61.30 -49.71
C ALA A 144 -6.32 -62.46 -49.95
N MET A 145 -7.56 -62.30 -49.48
CA MET A 145 -8.63 -63.28 -49.74
C MET A 145 -9.01 -63.32 -51.20
N GLY A 146 -9.11 -62.15 -51.83
CA GLY A 146 -9.42 -62.09 -53.28
C GLY A 146 -8.37 -62.73 -54.15
N SER A 147 -7.11 -62.54 -53.83
CA SER A 147 -5.99 -63.23 -54.50
C SER A 147 -5.96 -64.72 -54.22
N GLY A 148 -6.29 -65.09 -52.97
CA GLY A 148 -6.37 -66.50 -52.56
C GLY A 148 -7.52 -67.24 -53.29
N LEU A 149 -8.68 -66.65 -53.40
CA LEU A 149 -9.82 -67.17 -54.20
C LEU A 149 -9.53 -67.28 -55.65
N ALA A 150 -8.86 -66.27 -56.26
CA ALA A 150 -8.43 -66.32 -57.65
C ALA A 150 -7.44 -67.48 -57.92
N ILE A 151 -6.51 -67.74 -56.94
CA ILE A 151 -5.57 -68.85 -57.04
C ILE A 151 -6.31 -70.19 -56.95
N PHE A 152 -7.28 -70.31 -56.09
CA PHE A 152 -8.05 -71.54 -55.94
C PHE A 152 -8.88 -71.81 -57.17
N GLY A 153 -9.54 -70.81 -57.74
CA GLY A 153 -10.33 -70.89 -58.99
C GLY A 153 -9.51 -71.25 -60.21
N THR A 154 -8.29 -70.72 -60.37
CA THR A 154 -7.40 -71.05 -61.49
C THR A 154 -6.84 -72.49 -61.40
N ARG A 155 -6.62 -73.03 -60.19
CA ARG A 155 -6.19 -74.39 -59.97
C ARG A 155 -7.33 -75.42 -60.36
N LEU A 156 -8.55 -75.08 -60.04
CA LEU A 156 -9.73 -75.91 -60.48
C LEU A 156 -9.98 -75.89 -61.94
N SER A 157 -9.59 -74.80 -62.64
CA SER A 157 -9.86 -74.61 -64.07
C SER A 157 -8.68 -74.98 -64.97
N GLY A 158 -7.59 -75.62 -64.49
CA GLY A 158 -6.46 -76.12 -65.24
C GLY A 158 -5.61 -75.06 -65.98
N GLY A 159 -5.70 -73.79 -65.61
CA GLY A 159 -4.93 -72.67 -66.18
C GLY A 159 -3.60 -72.43 -65.47
N ASN A 160 -2.60 -71.87 -66.21
CA ASN A 160 -1.28 -71.47 -65.62
C ASN A 160 -1.47 -70.27 -64.70
N ALA A 161 -1.67 -70.59 -63.40
CA ALA A 161 -1.97 -69.63 -62.33
C ALA A 161 -0.73 -68.88 -61.75
N SER A 162 0.50 -69.15 -62.18
CA SER A 162 1.70 -68.75 -61.45
C SER A 162 1.98 -67.23 -61.39
N LEU A 163 1.71 -66.49 -62.48
CA LEU A 163 2.02 -65.03 -62.51
C LEU A 163 0.94 -64.21 -61.76
N PHE A 164 -0.35 -64.51 -61.86
CA PHE A 164 -1.46 -63.81 -61.21
C PHE A 164 -1.42 -64.08 -59.68
N MET A 165 -0.95 -65.18 -59.27
CA MET A 165 -0.80 -65.58 -57.83
C MET A 165 0.14 -64.71 -57.11
N TYR A 166 1.31 -64.42 -57.70
CA TYR A 166 2.33 -63.57 -57.02
C TYR A 166 1.94 -62.09 -57.00
N THR A 167 1.29 -61.59 -58.01
CA THR A 167 0.85 -60.20 -58.04
C THR A 167 -0.14 -59.84 -56.95
N GLY A 168 -1.11 -60.69 -56.67
CA GLY A 168 -2.08 -60.47 -55.57
C GLY A 168 -1.46 -60.47 -54.17
N ILE A 169 -0.50 -61.36 -53.93
CA ILE A 169 0.22 -61.40 -52.68
C ILE A 169 1.15 -60.21 -52.53
N ILE A 170 1.87 -59.84 -53.55
CA ILE A 170 2.80 -58.67 -53.54
C ILE A 170 2.03 -57.39 -53.30
N THR A 171 0.84 -57.20 -53.95
CA THR A 171 0.00 -56.03 -53.73
C THR A 171 -0.61 -55.98 -52.31
N ALA A 172 -1.06 -57.09 -51.79
CA ALA A 172 -1.57 -57.16 -50.42
C ALA A 172 -0.52 -56.85 -49.37
N VAL A 173 0.70 -57.46 -49.48
CA VAL A 173 1.82 -57.18 -48.57
C VAL A 173 2.32 -55.74 -48.75
N GLY A 174 2.39 -55.25 -50.00
CA GLY A 174 2.77 -53.85 -50.28
C GLY A 174 1.77 -52.82 -49.64
N ALA A 175 0.46 -53.06 -49.83
CA ALA A 175 -0.54 -52.20 -49.22
C ALA A 175 -0.52 -52.24 -47.69
N ALA A 176 -0.32 -53.41 -47.08
CA ALA A 176 -0.18 -53.54 -45.63
C ALA A 176 1.05 -52.82 -45.07
N THR A 177 2.21 -52.96 -45.73
CA THR A 177 3.46 -52.29 -45.31
C THR A 177 3.38 -50.79 -45.46
N ILE A 178 2.88 -50.30 -46.58
CA ILE A 178 2.68 -48.85 -46.79
C ILE A 178 1.68 -48.29 -45.77
N GLY A 179 0.54 -48.97 -45.55
CA GLY A 179 -0.47 -48.56 -44.60
C GLY A 179 0.09 -48.55 -43.14
N ALA A 180 0.86 -49.56 -42.75
CA ALA A 180 1.51 -49.58 -41.45
C ALA A 180 2.56 -48.44 -41.27
N PHE A 181 3.33 -48.20 -42.33
CA PHE A 181 4.31 -47.06 -42.35
C PHE A 181 3.62 -45.70 -42.17
N TRP A 182 2.54 -45.46 -42.93
CA TRP A 182 1.74 -44.23 -42.82
C TRP A 182 1.10 -44.11 -41.44
N ALA A 183 0.59 -45.16 -40.86
CA ALA A 183 0.00 -45.18 -39.54
C ALA A 183 1.03 -44.82 -38.45
N LEU A 184 2.22 -45.43 -38.51
CA LEU A 184 3.33 -45.11 -37.58
C LEU A 184 3.83 -43.65 -37.75
N MET A 185 3.93 -43.21 -39.00
CA MET A 185 4.32 -41.83 -39.28
C MET A 185 3.31 -40.80 -38.76
N ASN A 186 2.01 -41.07 -38.94
CA ASN A 186 0.94 -40.24 -38.43
C ASN A 186 0.90 -40.21 -36.88
N LEU A 187 1.11 -41.38 -36.22
CA LEU A 187 1.26 -41.44 -34.76
C LEU A 187 2.40 -40.56 -34.27
N ASN A 188 3.59 -40.68 -34.83
CA ASN A 188 4.74 -39.88 -34.49
C ASN A 188 4.49 -38.40 -34.71
N TYR A 189 3.84 -38.04 -35.82
CA TYR A 189 3.50 -36.65 -36.15
C TYR A 189 2.52 -36.06 -35.11
N ASN A 190 1.44 -36.80 -34.80
CA ASN A 190 0.45 -36.36 -33.81
C ASN A 190 1.02 -36.25 -32.40
N GLN A 191 1.87 -37.18 -31.97
CA GLN A 191 2.55 -37.10 -30.70
C GLN A 191 3.50 -35.89 -30.63
N LYS A 192 4.28 -35.67 -31.69
CA LYS A 192 5.20 -34.52 -31.75
C LYS A 192 4.42 -33.20 -31.70
N ARG A 193 3.33 -33.11 -32.44
CA ARG A 193 2.45 -31.96 -32.47
C ARG A 193 1.82 -31.71 -31.10
N ALA A 194 1.29 -32.73 -30.45
CA ALA A 194 0.70 -32.63 -29.13
C ALA A 194 1.70 -32.16 -28.06
N ARG A 195 2.96 -32.65 -28.12
CA ARG A 195 4.04 -32.16 -27.25
C ARG A 195 4.39 -30.71 -27.52
N GLN A 196 4.44 -30.29 -28.78
CA GLN A 196 4.69 -28.89 -29.16
C GLN A 196 3.58 -27.97 -28.70
N GLU A 197 2.30 -28.37 -28.86
CA GLU A 197 1.14 -27.61 -28.37
C GLU A 197 1.21 -27.46 -26.83
N GLU A 198 1.57 -28.52 -26.10
CA GLU A 198 1.70 -28.45 -24.63
C GLU A 198 2.87 -27.57 -24.20
N THR A 199 4.02 -27.63 -24.85
CA THR A 199 5.14 -26.72 -24.59
C THR A 199 4.77 -25.28 -24.82
N HIS A 200 4.14 -25.00 -25.96
CA HIS A 200 3.67 -23.66 -26.30
C HIS A 200 2.62 -23.15 -25.29
N ARG A 201 1.69 -24.01 -24.85
CA ARG A 201 0.71 -23.69 -23.79
C ARG A 201 1.40 -23.28 -22.51
N PHE A 202 2.40 -24.07 -22.10
CA PHE A 202 3.18 -23.81 -20.88
C PHE A 202 3.98 -22.51 -20.97
N GLU A 203 4.65 -22.27 -22.10
CA GLU A 203 5.43 -21.05 -22.34
C GLU A 203 4.54 -19.80 -22.35
N ALA A 204 3.46 -19.83 -23.14
CA ALA A 204 2.52 -18.70 -23.27
C ALA A 204 1.86 -18.34 -21.94
N TYR A 205 1.41 -19.35 -21.17
CA TYR A 205 0.82 -19.09 -19.86
C TYR A 205 1.84 -18.65 -18.83
N SER A 206 3.06 -19.18 -18.87
CA SER A 206 4.14 -18.73 -17.98
C SER A 206 4.53 -17.28 -18.26
N GLU A 207 4.60 -16.86 -19.52
CA GLU A 207 4.83 -15.47 -19.89
C GLU A 207 3.70 -14.54 -19.42
N TYR A 208 2.46 -14.96 -19.56
CA TYR A 208 1.30 -14.24 -19.01
C TYR A 208 1.41 -14.07 -17.48
N LEU A 209 1.77 -15.14 -16.76
CA LEU A 209 1.94 -15.08 -15.31
C LEU A 209 3.10 -14.16 -14.89
N ILE A 210 4.19 -14.14 -15.64
CA ILE A 210 5.32 -13.22 -15.38
C ILE A 210 4.84 -11.77 -15.51
N ARG A 211 4.15 -11.43 -16.60
CA ARG A 211 3.61 -10.07 -16.80
C ARG A 211 2.61 -9.68 -15.69
N SER A 212 1.75 -10.60 -15.28
CA SER A 212 0.80 -10.37 -14.18
C SER A 212 1.52 -10.20 -12.84
N SER A 213 2.53 -11.01 -12.58
CA SER A 213 3.38 -10.91 -11.38
C SER A 213 4.17 -9.60 -11.35
N ASP A 214 4.70 -9.13 -12.49
CA ASP A 214 5.41 -7.85 -12.57
C ASP A 214 4.48 -6.68 -12.29
N LYS A 215 3.23 -6.71 -12.77
CA LYS A 215 2.21 -5.71 -12.44
C LYS A 215 1.92 -5.68 -10.92
N ILE A 216 1.72 -6.85 -10.32
CA ILE A 216 1.49 -6.98 -8.87
C ILE A 216 2.70 -6.48 -8.09
N LYS A 217 3.90 -6.85 -8.50
CA LYS A 217 5.16 -6.41 -7.88
C LYS A 217 5.32 -4.89 -7.94
N HIS A 218 4.95 -4.27 -9.05
CA HIS A 218 4.98 -2.81 -9.19
C HIS A 218 4.06 -2.14 -8.17
N SER A 219 2.80 -2.56 -8.08
CA SER A 219 1.86 -2.07 -7.07
C SER A 219 2.35 -2.35 -5.65
N TYR A 220 2.99 -3.50 -5.41
CA TYR A 220 3.57 -3.85 -4.10
C TYR A 220 4.67 -2.88 -3.68
N VAL A 221 5.61 -2.59 -4.57
CA VAL A 221 6.71 -1.65 -4.29
C VAL A 221 6.16 -0.24 -4.12
N ASN A 222 5.28 0.20 -5.01
CA ASN A 222 4.68 1.53 -4.93
C ASN A 222 3.92 1.75 -3.62
N ASN A 223 3.10 0.77 -3.19
CA ASN A 223 2.36 0.87 -1.94
C ASN A 223 3.30 0.91 -0.73
N ALA A 224 4.35 0.10 -0.73
CA ALA A 224 5.34 0.12 0.35
C ALA A 224 6.04 1.47 0.46
N GLU A 225 6.45 2.05 -0.66
CA GLU A 225 7.08 3.37 -0.71
C GLU A 225 6.10 4.48 -0.35
N ALA A 226 4.87 4.43 -0.84
CA ALA A 226 3.83 5.39 -0.51
C ALA A 226 3.56 5.41 1.01
N LEU A 227 3.42 4.24 1.62
CA LEU A 227 3.22 4.13 3.07
C LEU A 227 4.41 4.70 3.87
N ARG A 228 5.64 4.41 3.45
CA ARG A 228 6.83 4.94 4.11
C ARG A 228 6.93 6.48 4.01
N ARG A 229 6.53 7.05 2.86
CA ARG A 229 6.47 8.52 2.68
C ARG A 229 5.32 9.15 3.46
N MET A 230 4.16 8.49 3.51
CA MET A 230 3.01 8.97 4.27
C MET A 230 3.26 8.98 5.77
N TYR A 231 3.99 7.98 6.28
CA TYR A 231 4.25 7.78 7.70
C TYR A 231 5.76 7.71 7.98
N PRO A 232 6.47 8.84 7.88
CA PRO A 232 7.90 8.88 8.12
C PRO A 232 8.25 8.56 9.58
N ALA A 233 9.50 8.26 9.83
CA ALA A 233 10.00 8.03 11.19
C ALA A 233 9.88 9.31 12.04
N ALA A 234 9.73 9.17 13.35
CA ALA A 234 9.71 10.31 14.28
C ALA A 234 10.98 11.15 14.20
N SER A 235 12.14 10.53 13.98
CA SER A 235 13.40 11.22 13.75
C SER A 235 13.39 12.16 12.55
N PHE A 236 12.63 11.82 11.50
CA PHE A 236 12.44 12.70 10.35
C PHE A 236 11.58 13.92 10.68
N CYS A 237 10.64 13.79 11.62
CA CYS A 237 9.75 14.88 12.05
C CYS A 237 10.47 16.08 12.70
N VAL A 238 11.71 15.89 13.14
CA VAL A 238 12.53 16.95 13.75
C VAL A 238 13.61 17.50 12.82
N THR A 239 13.60 17.09 11.55
CA THR A 239 14.57 17.56 10.55
C THR A 239 14.01 18.70 9.71
N PRO A 240 14.87 19.59 9.16
CA PRO A 240 14.44 20.67 8.26
C PRO A 240 13.75 20.18 6.98
N GLU A 241 14.03 18.94 6.57
CA GLU A 241 13.41 18.32 5.38
C GLU A 241 11.89 18.19 5.50
N MET A 242 11.37 18.15 6.71
CA MET A 242 9.93 18.13 6.99
C MET A 242 9.23 19.36 6.41
N GLU A 243 9.84 20.53 6.53
CA GLU A 243 9.32 21.79 5.95
C GLU A 243 9.51 21.82 4.44
N THR A 244 10.69 21.46 3.95
CA THR A 244 11.00 21.50 2.51
C THR A 244 10.15 20.55 1.67
N GLN A 245 9.71 19.44 2.26
CA GLN A 245 8.81 18.47 1.63
C GLN A 245 7.31 18.79 1.86
N ASN A 246 6.99 19.93 2.47
CA ASN A 246 5.62 20.36 2.79
C ASN A 246 4.84 19.36 3.66
N LEU A 247 5.54 18.61 4.50
CA LEU A 247 4.94 17.64 5.41
C LEU A 247 4.63 18.25 6.79
N LEU A 248 5.30 19.36 7.14
CA LEU A 248 5.10 20.07 8.40
C LEU A 248 3.67 20.61 8.48
N TRP A 249 2.96 20.21 9.55
CA TRP A 249 1.56 20.57 9.80
C TRP A 249 0.61 20.28 8.62
N GLY A 250 0.98 19.28 7.81
CA GLY A 250 0.28 18.96 6.57
C GLY A 250 -1.10 18.32 6.78
N ARG A 251 -1.36 17.70 7.94
CA ARG A 251 -2.61 16.99 8.25
C ARG A 251 -3.56 17.88 9.03
N ASN A 252 -4.82 17.87 8.65
CA ASN A 252 -5.91 18.57 9.35
C ASN A 252 -7.08 17.61 9.60
N SER A 253 -8.07 18.05 10.35
CA SER A 253 -9.24 17.26 10.75
C SER A 253 -10.11 16.76 9.59
N THR A 254 -9.94 17.28 8.36
CA THR A 254 -10.66 16.79 7.18
C THR A 254 -9.96 15.65 6.45
N HIS A 255 -8.72 15.35 6.79
CA HIS A 255 -7.94 14.29 6.15
C HIS A 255 -8.22 12.93 6.81
N ALA A 256 -8.35 11.90 5.98
CA ALA A 256 -8.63 10.54 6.45
C ALA A 256 -7.52 9.94 7.34
N ASP A 257 -6.30 10.44 7.22
CA ASP A 257 -5.14 10.03 8.01
C ASP A 257 -4.76 11.05 9.11
N PHE A 258 -5.72 11.94 9.47
CA PHE A 258 -5.56 12.85 10.59
C PHE A 258 -5.41 12.05 11.89
N LEU A 259 -4.40 12.37 12.68
CA LEU A 259 -4.03 11.65 13.90
C LEU A 259 -3.71 10.16 13.73
N ALA A 260 -3.45 9.70 12.51
CA ALA A 260 -2.88 8.38 12.26
C ALA A 260 -1.36 8.47 12.28
N HIS A 261 -0.70 7.80 13.23
CA HIS A 261 0.73 7.92 13.47
C HIS A 261 1.42 6.56 13.52
N ARG A 262 2.66 6.54 13.07
CA ARG A 262 3.50 5.35 13.05
C ARG A 262 3.97 5.00 14.47
N VAL A 263 3.75 3.76 14.87
CA VAL A 263 4.25 3.18 16.12
C VAL A 263 5.45 2.25 15.92
N GLY A 264 5.68 1.81 14.70
CA GLY A 264 6.77 0.89 14.37
C GLY A 264 6.81 0.51 12.90
N MET A 265 7.63 -0.49 12.59
CA MET A 265 7.68 -1.16 11.29
C MET A 265 7.25 -2.61 11.44
N GLY A 266 6.60 -3.14 10.44
CA GLY A 266 6.15 -4.52 10.46
C GLY A 266 5.41 -4.90 9.18
N ASP A 267 4.57 -5.90 9.30
CA ASP A 267 3.90 -6.53 8.18
C ASP A 267 2.40 -6.25 8.25
N ILE A 268 1.84 -5.83 7.12
CA ILE A 268 0.40 -5.58 6.99
C ILE A 268 -0.16 -6.35 5.78
N PRO A 269 -1.45 -6.63 5.73
CA PRO A 269 -2.07 -7.19 4.53
C PRO A 269 -1.84 -6.29 3.32
N PHE A 270 -1.51 -6.89 2.17
CA PHE A 270 -1.38 -6.13 0.92
C PHE A 270 -2.73 -5.58 0.48
N GLN A 271 -2.76 -4.32 0.07
CA GLN A 271 -4.00 -3.60 -0.21
C GLN A 271 -4.64 -3.96 -1.55
N VAL A 272 -3.84 -4.51 -2.49
CA VAL A 272 -4.34 -4.99 -3.78
C VAL A 272 -4.94 -6.38 -3.61
N GLN A 273 -6.16 -6.56 -4.06
CA GLN A 273 -6.84 -7.85 -4.02
C GLN A 273 -6.45 -8.69 -5.24
N ILE A 274 -5.74 -9.80 -5.02
CA ILE A 274 -5.34 -10.72 -6.09
C ILE A 274 -6.39 -11.83 -6.20
N ASN A 275 -7.18 -11.78 -7.26
CA ASN A 275 -8.20 -12.77 -7.55
C ASN A 275 -7.58 -13.90 -8.39
N VAL A 276 -7.61 -15.11 -7.84
CA VAL A 276 -7.13 -16.31 -8.54
C VAL A 276 -8.31 -17.22 -8.91
N PRO A 277 -8.18 -18.03 -9.96
CA PRO A 277 -9.19 -18.97 -10.36
C PRO A 277 -9.58 -19.92 -9.22
N LYS A 278 -10.88 -20.22 -9.15
CA LYS A 278 -11.37 -21.26 -8.22
C LYS A 278 -10.87 -22.62 -8.68
N GLU A 279 -10.55 -23.45 -7.71
CA GLU A 279 -10.19 -24.85 -7.97
C GLU A 279 -11.35 -25.57 -8.65
N ARG A 280 -11.07 -26.15 -9.82
CA ARG A 280 -12.01 -27.03 -10.50
C ARG A 280 -11.50 -28.45 -10.34
N PHE A 281 -12.43 -29.36 -10.09
CA PHE A 281 -12.10 -30.77 -10.12
C PHE A 281 -11.74 -31.15 -11.57
N THR A 282 -10.50 -31.56 -11.77
CA THR A 282 -10.00 -32.08 -13.05
C THR A 282 -9.41 -33.45 -12.82
N LEU A 283 -9.67 -34.36 -13.76
CA LEU A 283 -9.09 -35.70 -13.72
C LEU A 283 -7.59 -35.72 -14.04
N LEU A 284 -7.12 -34.66 -14.73
CA LEU A 284 -5.73 -34.48 -15.10
C LEU A 284 -5.07 -33.48 -14.17
N ASP A 285 -4.03 -33.92 -13.53
CA ASP A 285 -3.17 -33.05 -12.72
C ASP A 285 -2.41 -32.10 -13.66
N ASP A 286 -2.57 -30.79 -13.42
CA ASP A 286 -1.92 -29.74 -14.20
C ASP A 286 -1.20 -28.78 -13.27
N SER A 287 0.12 -28.87 -13.26
CA SER A 287 0.99 -28.02 -12.45
C SER A 287 0.82 -26.50 -12.70
N LEU A 288 0.22 -26.09 -13.82
CA LEU A 288 -0.07 -24.71 -14.10
C LEU A 288 -1.19 -24.15 -13.20
N ASN A 289 -2.08 -24.97 -12.68
CA ASN A 289 -3.18 -24.54 -11.81
C ASN A 289 -2.72 -23.99 -10.45
N GLU A 290 -1.55 -24.44 -9.96
CA GLU A 290 -1.02 -24.02 -8.66
C GLU A 290 -0.28 -22.66 -8.76
N LYS A 291 0.30 -22.33 -9.90
CA LYS A 291 1.11 -21.12 -10.07
C LYS A 291 0.40 -19.81 -9.71
N PRO A 292 -0.86 -19.56 -10.08
CA PRO A 292 -1.59 -18.36 -9.66
C PRO A 292 -1.72 -18.22 -8.15
N ARG A 293 -1.92 -19.32 -7.44
CA ARG A 293 -2.01 -19.35 -5.98
C ARG A 293 -0.68 -19.03 -5.33
N MET A 294 0.41 -19.60 -5.85
CA MET A 294 1.75 -19.28 -5.36
C MET A 294 2.06 -17.79 -5.49
N ILE A 295 1.67 -17.15 -6.61
CA ILE A 295 1.81 -15.70 -6.80
C ILE A 295 0.99 -14.95 -5.76
N ARG A 296 -0.30 -15.25 -5.61
CA ARG A 296 -1.16 -14.60 -4.60
C ARG A 296 -0.58 -14.72 -3.20
N ASP A 297 -0.14 -15.91 -2.82
CA ASP A 297 0.34 -16.19 -1.46
C ASP A 297 1.69 -15.50 -1.20
N SER A 298 2.53 -15.33 -2.22
CA SER A 298 3.79 -14.56 -2.14
C SER A 298 3.58 -13.07 -1.92
N TYR A 299 2.47 -12.50 -2.41
CA TYR A 299 2.15 -11.07 -2.27
C TYR A 299 0.99 -10.82 -1.29
N ARG A 300 0.67 -11.77 -0.43
CA ARG A 300 -0.41 -11.62 0.55
C ARG A 300 -0.13 -10.55 1.59
N THR A 301 1.12 -10.39 1.97
CA THR A 301 1.56 -9.54 3.06
C THR A 301 2.60 -8.55 2.54
N LEU A 302 2.41 -7.29 2.87
CA LEU A 302 3.37 -6.22 2.59
C LEU A 302 4.33 -6.14 3.77
N HIS A 303 5.62 -6.36 3.51
CA HIS A 303 6.65 -6.44 4.54
C HIS A 303 7.38 -5.11 4.75
N ASP A 304 7.88 -4.93 5.97
CA ASP A 304 8.72 -3.78 6.34
C ASP A 304 8.07 -2.42 5.98
N VAL A 305 6.83 -2.23 6.41
CA VAL A 305 6.06 -1.01 6.22
C VAL A 305 5.64 -0.41 7.56
N PRO A 306 5.32 0.90 7.61
CA PRO A 306 4.85 1.54 8.82
C PRO A 306 3.58 0.88 9.36
N ILE A 307 3.61 0.50 10.65
CA ILE A 307 2.42 0.14 11.42
C ILE A 307 1.94 1.40 12.11
N CYS A 308 0.70 1.79 11.80
CA CYS A 308 0.11 3.01 12.31
C CYS A 308 -1.02 2.72 13.30
N ILE A 309 -1.19 3.63 14.23
CA ILE A 309 -2.32 3.68 15.13
C ILE A 309 -3.16 4.92 14.81
N ASP A 310 -4.46 4.76 14.78
CA ASP A 310 -5.40 5.85 14.55
C ASP A 310 -5.97 6.35 15.88
N LEU A 311 -5.47 7.51 16.33
CA LEU A 311 -5.86 8.10 17.60
C LEU A 311 -7.30 8.63 17.62
N LEU A 312 -7.95 8.77 16.45
CA LEU A 312 -9.37 9.12 16.38
C LEU A 312 -10.29 7.94 16.65
N GLN A 313 -9.85 6.75 16.24
CA GLN A 313 -10.64 5.53 16.45
C GLN A 313 -10.42 4.95 17.84
N GLU A 314 -9.22 5.11 18.39
CA GLU A 314 -8.82 4.56 19.69
C GLU A 314 -8.92 5.64 20.77
N ASN A 315 -9.96 5.59 21.57
CA ASN A 315 -10.19 6.59 22.63
C ASN A 315 -9.16 6.51 23.77
N ILE A 316 -8.62 5.34 24.03
CA ILE A 316 -7.63 5.11 25.10
C ILE A 316 -6.57 4.16 24.58
N ILE A 317 -5.32 4.57 24.69
CA ILE A 317 -4.15 3.78 24.26
C ILE A 317 -3.22 3.61 25.44
N GLY A 318 -2.92 2.35 25.76
CA GLY A 318 -1.92 1.99 26.78
C GLY A 318 -0.58 1.63 26.15
N ILE A 319 0.50 2.28 26.58
CA ILE A 319 1.86 1.92 26.18
C ILE A 319 2.49 1.20 27.36
N VAL A 320 2.79 -0.09 27.19
CA VAL A 320 3.40 -0.92 28.24
C VAL A 320 4.87 -1.14 27.92
N GLY A 321 5.75 -0.57 28.75
CA GLY A 321 7.17 -0.80 28.69
C GLY A 321 7.59 -2.00 29.53
N GLY A 322 8.76 -2.56 29.23
CA GLY A 322 9.39 -3.57 30.09
C GLY A 322 9.77 -3.01 31.47
N PRO A 323 10.52 -3.77 32.28
CA PRO A 323 10.86 -3.39 33.66
C PRO A 323 11.51 -2.01 33.80
N GLN A 324 12.23 -1.57 32.78
CA GLN A 324 12.92 -0.25 32.77
C GLN A 324 12.06 0.86 32.14
N LYS A 325 10.90 0.54 31.57
CA LYS A 325 9.97 1.47 30.89
C LYS A 325 10.57 2.32 29.74
N ILE A 326 11.84 2.11 29.38
CA ILE A 326 12.54 2.92 28.36
C ILE A 326 11.82 2.88 27.02
N GLY A 327 11.48 1.69 26.52
CA GLY A 327 10.79 1.56 25.25
C GLY A 327 9.40 2.21 25.22
N ALA A 328 8.70 2.26 26.37
CA ALA A 328 7.42 2.95 26.45
C ALA A 328 7.59 4.47 26.30
N TYR A 329 8.63 5.04 26.92
CA TYR A 329 8.94 6.47 26.78
C TYR A 329 9.38 6.81 25.35
N GLU A 330 10.18 5.95 24.71
CA GLU A 330 10.60 6.15 23.31
C GLU A 330 9.37 6.21 22.39
N VAL A 331 8.47 5.25 22.46
CA VAL A 331 7.23 5.24 21.66
C VAL A 331 6.36 6.46 21.98
N PHE A 332 6.27 6.87 23.25
CA PHE A 332 5.52 8.05 23.63
C PHE A 332 6.11 9.33 23.02
N TYR A 333 7.42 9.54 23.14
CA TYR A 333 8.08 10.70 22.55
C TYR A 333 8.01 10.72 21.02
N ASP A 334 8.13 9.56 20.40
CA ASP A 334 7.96 9.40 18.95
C ASP A 334 6.56 9.80 18.50
N LEU A 335 5.51 9.39 19.22
CA LEU A 335 4.15 9.80 18.94
C LEU A 335 3.95 11.31 19.14
N VAL A 336 4.45 11.88 20.23
CA VAL A 336 4.36 13.33 20.48
C VAL A 336 5.04 14.12 19.38
N ALA A 337 6.25 13.73 18.97
CA ALA A 337 6.97 14.39 17.89
C ALA A 337 6.19 14.32 16.55
N GLN A 338 5.64 13.17 16.21
CA GLN A 338 4.83 12.99 15.01
C GLN A 338 3.53 13.82 15.06
N ILE A 339 2.81 13.81 16.19
CA ILE A 339 1.57 14.58 16.37
C ILE A 339 1.88 16.08 16.18
N ALA A 340 2.91 16.58 16.85
CA ALA A 340 3.28 17.99 16.79
C ALA A 340 3.75 18.45 15.42
N ALA A 341 4.48 17.59 14.69
CA ALA A 341 5.06 17.96 13.41
C ALA A 341 4.12 17.73 12.22
N GLN A 342 3.32 16.68 12.24
CA GLN A 342 2.52 16.31 11.06
C GLN A 342 1.12 16.91 11.06
N ASN A 343 0.52 17.16 12.23
CA ASN A 343 -0.84 17.69 12.30
C ASN A 343 -0.86 19.20 12.43
N SER A 344 -1.94 19.81 11.95
CA SER A 344 -2.18 21.23 12.09
C SER A 344 -2.26 21.63 13.57
N TYR A 345 -1.46 22.60 13.96
CA TYR A 345 -1.45 23.14 15.33
C TYR A 345 -2.76 23.83 15.73
N THR A 346 -3.61 24.17 14.75
CA THR A 346 -4.93 24.74 15.00
C THR A 346 -5.94 23.67 15.40
N ASP A 347 -5.74 22.43 14.92
CA ASP A 347 -6.69 21.35 15.04
C ASP A 347 -6.35 20.39 16.19
N VAL A 348 -5.10 20.43 16.68
CA VAL A 348 -4.61 19.54 17.75
C VAL A 348 -4.06 20.35 18.90
N LYS A 349 -4.49 19.97 20.11
CA LYS A 349 -3.93 20.46 21.37
C LYS A 349 -3.53 19.27 22.22
N MET A 350 -2.36 19.33 22.82
CA MET A 350 -1.83 18.28 23.69
C MET A 350 -1.75 18.79 25.13
N ALA A 351 -2.22 18.00 26.07
CA ALA A 351 -2.07 18.24 27.49
C ALA A 351 -1.29 17.06 28.11
N PHE A 352 -0.27 17.36 28.89
CA PHE A 352 0.58 16.36 29.55
C PHE A 352 0.34 16.42 31.06
N LEU A 353 -0.06 15.27 31.64
CA LEU A 353 -0.14 15.05 33.06
C LEU A 353 1.05 14.18 33.46
N LEU A 354 2.01 14.77 34.14
CA LEU A 354 3.22 14.09 34.57
C LEU A 354 3.13 13.85 36.09
N SER A 355 3.39 12.60 36.49
CA SER A 355 3.41 12.19 37.92
C SER A 355 4.83 11.94 38.37
#